data_d073a1ca77496509249ec8fff2b74e9b
#
_entry.id   d073a1ca77496509249ec8fff2b74e9b
#
_cell.length_a   1.000
_cell.length_b   1.000
_cell.length_c   1.000
_cell.angle_alpha   90.00
_cell.angle_beta   90.00
_cell.angle_gamma   90.00
#
_symmetry.space_group_name_H-M   'P 1'
#
loop_
_entity.id
_entity.type
_entity.pdbx_description
1 polymer ?
#
loop_
_entity_poly.entity_id
_entity_poly.type
_entity_poly.pdbx_seq_one_letter_code
_entity_poly.pdbx_strand_id
1 'polypeptide(L)'
;AMICALLIGPILGGIGTMVVTKKMAFFSEAVGHAAMTGIAVGVLLGEPFSAPYISLFTYCILFGLIINYTKNRTKMSSDTLIGVFLSISIALGGSLLIYVSAKVNSHALESILFGSILTVNDTDIYILVVSAIIIGFVLVPYLNRMLLASFNPNLAIVRGVNVKLIEYIFIIIVTVIT
;
A
#
# COMPACT_ATOMS: atom_id res chain seq x y z
N ALA A 1 -17.83 0.56 10.68
CA ALA A 1 -16.77 1.49 11.09
C ALA A 1 -15.98 0.99 12.31
N MET A 2 -16.59 0.77 13.50
CA MET A 2 -15.88 0.31 14.72
C MET A 2 -15.17 -1.04 14.53
N ILE A 3 -15.80 -2.02 13.90
CA ILE A 3 -15.22 -3.35 13.65
C ILE A 3 -13.98 -3.21 12.75
N CYS A 4 -14.05 -2.39 11.70
CA CYS A 4 -12.92 -2.13 10.83
C CYS A 4 -11.73 -1.51 11.58
N ALA A 5 -11.97 -0.49 12.41
CA ALA A 5 -10.92 0.15 13.20
C ALA A 5 -10.26 -0.82 14.18
N LEU A 6 -11.04 -1.71 14.79
CA LEU A 6 -10.56 -2.68 15.78
C LEU A 6 -9.75 -3.82 15.16
N LEU A 7 -10.02 -4.15 13.89
CA LEU A 7 -9.26 -5.13 13.10
C LEU A 7 -7.96 -4.53 12.52
N ILE A 8 -8.06 -3.33 11.93
CA ILE A 8 -6.93 -2.69 11.25
C ILE A 8 -5.90 -2.16 12.26
N GLY A 9 -6.33 -1.61 13.38
CA GLY A 9 -5.47 -0.96 14.35
C GLY A 9 -4.28 -1.82 14.82
N PRO A 10 -4.50 -3.03 15.34
CA PRO A 10 -3.41 -3.92 15.78
C PRO A 10 -2.47 -4.34 14.63
N ILE A 11 -3.02 -4.57 13.44
CA ILE A 11 -2.24 -4.98 12.27
C ILE A 11 -1.33 -3.83 11.82
N LEU A 12 -1.89 -2.61 11.69
CA LEU A 12 -1.11 -1.42 11.36
C LEU A 12 -0.07 -1.08 12.42
N GLY A 13 -0.41 -1.24 13.71
CA GLY A 13 0.53 -1.05 14.82
C GLY A 13 1.72 -1.99 14.74
N GLY A 14 1.48 -3.28 14.50
CA GLY A 14 2.53 -4.29 14.36
C GLY A 14 3.43 -4.06 13.13
N ILE A 15 2.84 -3.71 12.00
CA ILE A 15 3.58 -3.44 10.76
C ILE A 15 4.28 -2.08 10.83
N GLY A 16 3.67 -1.08 11.47
CA GLY A 16 4.22 0.26 11.62
C GLY A 16 5.60 0.26 12.29
N THR A 17 5.82 -0.58 13.29
CA THR A 17 7.14 -0.73 13.93
C THR A 17 8.20 -1.21 12.93
N MET A 18 7.83 -2.10 12.01
CA MET A 18 8.74 -2.60 10.96
C MET A 18 8.99 -1.56 9.87
N VAL A 19 7.98 -0.77 9.51
CA VAL A 19 8.10 0.35 8.56
C VAL A 19 9.13 1.35 9.05
N VAL A 20 9.05 1.72 10.34
CA VAL A 20 10.02 2.64 10.98
C VAL A 20 11.43 2.05 11.01
N THR A 21 11.58 0.79 11.42
CA THR A 21 12.91 0.12 11.46
C THR A 21 13.55 0.01 10.08
N LYS A 22 12.76 -0.12 9.01
CA LYS A 22 13.25 -0.15 7.63
C LYS A 22 13.47 1.24 7.01
N LYS A 23 13.26 2.33 7.77
CA LYS A 23 13.33 3.71 7.29
C LYS A 23 12.45 3.94 6.05
N MET A 24 11.18 3.58 6.17
CA MET A 24 10.18 3.67 5.10
C MET A 24 8.93 4.43 5.59
N ALA A 25 9.12 5.47 6.42
CA ALA A 25 8.04 6.19 7.08
C ALA A 25 6.99 6.75 6.11
N PHE A 26 7.41 7.27 4.97
CA PHE A 26 6.53 7.86 3.95
C PHE A 26 5.97 6.84 2.93
N PHE A 27 6.26 5.54 3.10
CA PHE A 27 5.83 4.53 2.14
C PHE A 27 4.31 4.41 2.04
N SER A 28 3.62 4.38 3.19
CA SER A 28 2.15 4.31 3.23
C SER A 28 1.51 5.53 2.56
N GLU A 29 2.06 6.73 2.77
CA GLU A 29 1.59 7.95 2.12
C GLU A 29 1.77 7.89 0.60
N ALA A 30 2.94 7.40 0.14
CA ALA A 30 3.21 7.24 -1.29
C ALA A 30 2.25 6.23 -1.94
N VAL A 31 1.94 5.12 -1.26
CA VAL A 31 0.96 4.14 -1.72
C VAL A 31 -0.45 4.72 -1.74
N GLY A 32 -0.85 5.50 -0.72
CA GLY A 32 -2.14 6.17 -0.69
C GLY A 32 -2.34 7.12 -1.89
N HIS A 33 -1.33 7.89 -2.25
CA HIS A 33 -1.38 8.72 -3.47
C HIS A 33 -1.31 7.90 -4.76
N ALA A 34 -0.60 6.77 -4.77
CA ALA A 34 -0.63 5.84 -5.88
C ALA A 34 -2.01 5.20 -6.08
N ALA A 35 -2.74 4.95 -4.98
CA ALA A 35 -4.11 4.46 -5.03
C ALA A 35 -5.04 5.39 -5.81
N MET A 36 -4.92 6.71 -5.63
CA MET A 36 -5.67 7.70 -6.42
C MET A 36 -5.39 7.57 -7.92
N THR A 37 -4.12 7.35 -8.30
CA THR A 37 -3.75 7.10 -9.70
C THR A 37 -4.36 5.78 -10.19
N GLY A 38 -4.34 4.74 -9.37
CA GLY A 38 -4.93 3.44 -9.69
C GLY A 38 -6.43 3.54 -9.94
N ILE A 39 -7.16 4.28 -9.09
CA ILE A 39 -8.60 4.56 -9.25
C ILE A 39 -8.86 5.31 -10.57
N ALA A 40 -8.10 6.38 -10.83
CA ALA A 40 -8.26 7.17 -12.05
C ALA A 40 -8.03 6.33 -13.32
N VAL A 41 -7.01 5.49 -13.31
CA VAL A 41 -6.72 4.54 -14.41
C VAL A 41 -7.84 3.51 -14.56
N GLY A 42 -8.35 2.95 -13.45
CA GLY A 42 -9.46 2.00 -13.47
C GLY A 42 -10.72 2.56 -14.14
N VAL A 43 -11.09 3.77 -13.76
CA VAL A 43 -12.23 4.47 -14.36
C VAL A 43 -12.02 4.74 -15.86
N LEU A 44 -10.80 5.08 -16.27
CA LEU A 44 -10.47 5.26 -17.69
C LEU A 44 -10.53 3.94 -18.47
N LEU A 45 -10.25 2.83 -17.83
CA LEU A 45 -10.36 1.48 -18.42
C LEU A 45 -11.80 0.94 -18.44
N GLY A 46 -12.76 1.68 -17.86
CA GLY A 46 -14.18 1.31 -17.85
C GLY A 46 -14.63 0.56 -16.60
N GLU A 47 -13.81 0.50 -15.54
CA GLU A 47 -14.25 0.01 -14.24
C GLU A 47 -15.30 0.97 -13.63
N PRO A 48 -16.29 0.42 -12.88
CA PRO A 48 -17.28 1.25 -12.22
C PRO A 48 -16.59 2.18 -11.20
N PHE A 49 -16.93 3.45 -11.24
CA PHE A 49 -16.36 4.48 -10.36
C PHE A 49 -16.52 4.15 -8.88
N SER A 50 -17.60 3.45 -8.52
CA SER A 50 -17.90 3.07 -7.13
C SER A 50 -17.01 1.95 -6.57
N ALA A 51 -16.33 1.17 -7.43
CA ALA A 51 -15.56 0.00 -7.00
C ALA A 51 -14.45 -0.39 -7.99
N PRO A 52 -13.45 0.49 -8.27
CA PRO A 52 -12.36 0.17 -9.19
C PRO A 52 -11.25 -0.63 -8.47
N TYR A 53 -11.63 -1.71 -7.77
CA TYR A 53 -10.71 -2.45 -6.90
C TYR A 53 -9.57 -3.13 -7.65
N ILE A 54 -9.84 -3.69 -8.85
CA ILE A 54 -8.84 -4.44 -9.61
C ILE A 54 -7.68 -3.52 -10.02
N SER A 55 -7.99 -2.38 -10.61
CA SER A 55 -6.99 -1.40 -11.04
C SER A 55 -6.28 -0.77 -9.85
N LEU A 56 -7.00 -0.48 -8.76
CA LEU A 56 -6.45 0.06 -7.53
C LEU A 56 -5.37 -0.87 -6.96
N PHE A 57 -5.72 -2.13 -6.65
CA PHE A 57 -4.78 -3.07 -6.05
C PHE A 57 -3.62 -3.40 -6.98
N THR A 58 -3.90 -3.59 -8.28
CA THR A 58 -2.86 -3.91 -9.27
C THR A 58 -1.86 -2.77 -9.38
N TYR A 59 -2.34 -1.51 -9.48
CA TYR A 59 -1.47 -0.35 -9.57
C TYR A 59 -0.62 -0.15 -8.30
N CYS A 60 -1.23 -0.24 -7.11
CA CYS A 60 -0.52 -0.11 -5.85
C CYS A 60 0.56 -1.18 -5.66
N ILE A 61 0.26 -2.44 -5.99
CA ILE A 61 1.24 -3.54 -5.91
C ILE A 61 2.38 -3.29 -6.88
N LEU A 62 2.10 -2.95 -8.14
CA LEU A 62 3.14 -2.62 -9.13
C LEU A 62 4.00 -1.45 -8.66
N PHE A 63 3.39 -0.40 -8.13
CA PHE A 63 4.07 0.77 -7.59
C PHE A 63 5.03 0.39 -6.45
N GLY A 64 4.56 -0.38 -5.47
CA GLY A 64 5.39 -0.88 -4.37
C GLY A 64 6.55 -1.75 -4.84
N LEU A 65 6.30 -2.64 -5.83
CA LEU A 65 7.32 -3.49 -6.42
C LEU A 65 8.38 -2.68 -7.17
N ILE A 66 7.99 -1.64 -7.91
CA ILE A 66 8.91 -0.75 -8.62
C ILE A 66 9.79 0.01 -7.63
N ILE A 67 9.23 0.55 -6.54
CA ILE A 67 10.01 1.21 -5.48
C ILE A 67 11.04 0.23 -4.91
N ASN A 68 10.62 -0.99 -4.56
CA ASN A 68 11.54 -1.98 -3.98
C ASN A 68 12.62 -2.43 -4.97
N TYR A 69 12.26 -2.62 -6.24
CA TYR A 69 13.22 -2.93 -7.29
C TYR A 69 14.26 -1.81 -7.45
N THR A 70 13.81 -0.57 -7.50
CA THR A 70 14.68 0.61 -7.64
C THR A 70 15.57 0.78 -6.42
N LYS A 71 15.03 0.60 -5.21
CA LYS A 71 15.79 0.60 -3.96
C LYS A 71 16.94 -0.42 -4.00
N ASN A 72 16.68 -1.63 -4.49
CA ASN A 72 17.69 -2.69 -4.56
C ASN A 72 18.76 -2.44 -5.65
N ARG A 73 18.52 -1.53 -6.58
CA ARG A 73 19.45 -1.17 -7.67
C ARG A 73 20.21 0.12 -7.41
N THR A 74 19.68 1.00 -6.59
CA THR A 74 20.29 2.30 -6.28
C THR A 74 20.92 2.28 -4.89
N LYS A 75 21.90 3.16 -4.66
CA LYS A 75 22.48 3.40 -3.34
C LYS A 75 21.74 4.49 -2.54
N MET A 76 20.56 4.90 -3.02
CA MET A 76 19.76 5.94 -2.39
C MET A 76 19.11 5.43 -1.10
N SER A 77 18.89 6.34 -0.15
CA SER A 77 18.13 6.00 1.05
C SER A 77 16.67 5.66 0.69
N SER A 78 16.06 4.76 1.46
CA SER A 78 14.65 4.38 1.22
C SER A 78 13.72 5.58 1.23
N ASP A 79 13.88 6.48 2.22
CA ASP A 79 13.02 7.68 2.36
C ASP A 79 13.17 8.65 1.19
N THR A 80 14.41 8.88 0.70
CA THR A 80 14.63 9.74 -0.45
C THR A 80 13.94 9.19 -1.70
N LEU A 81 14.08 7.90 -1.93
CA LEU A 81 13.48 7.25 -3.08
C LEU A 81 11.95 7.27 -3.01
N ILE A 82 11.39 6.97 -1.84
CA ILE A 82 9.95 7.04 -1.59
C ILE A 82 9.44 8.48 -1.82
N GLY A 83 10.17 9.51 -1.36
CA GLY A 83 9.81 10.91 -1.58
C GLY A 83 9.72 11.29 -3.06
N VAL A 84 10.66 10.80 -3.89
CA VAL A 84 10.60 11.00 -5.36
C VAL A 84 9.37 10.32 -5.96
N PHE A 85 9.12 9.05 -5.60
CA PHE A 85 7.95 8.33 -6.08
C PHE A 85 6.63 8.94 -5.58
N LEU A 86 6.59 9.46 -4.35
CA LEU A 86 5.46 10.21 -3.80
C LEU A 86 5.15 11.44 -4.65
N SER A 87 6.16 12.24 -4.98
CA SER A 87 5.98 13.43 -5.82
C SER A 87 5.43 13.08 -7.21
N ILE A 88 5.93 12.01 -7.81
CA ILE A 88 5.41 11.49 -9.08
C ILE A 88 3.95 11.05 -8.95
N SER A 89 3.61 10.34 -7.87
CA SER A 89 2.24 9.87 -7.63
C SER A 89 1.25 11.02 -7.44
N ILE A 90 1.64 12.05 -6.68
CA ILE A 90 0.81 13.25 -6.48
C ILE A 90 0.55 13.95 -7.83
N ALA A 91 1.59 14.13 -8.64
CA ALA A 91 1.48 14.80 -9.93
C ALA A 91 0.61 14.01 -10.91
N LEU A 92 0.85 12.70 -11.05
CA LEU A 92 0.09 11.82 -11.94
C LEU A 92 -1.35 11.63 -11.44
N GLY A 93 -1.51 11.28 -10.17
CA GLY A 93 -2.82 11.05 -9.56
C GLY A 93 -3.70 12.29 -9.62
N GLY A 94 -3.16 13.45 -9.25
CA GLY A 94 -3.89 14.71 -9.29
C GLY A 94 -4.31 15.10 -10.71
N SER A 95 -3.40 15.01 -11.70
CA SER A 95 -3.73 15.34 -13.08
C SER A 95 -4.75 14.38 -13.71
N LEU A 96 -4.63 13.07 -13.46
CA LEU A 96 -5.59 12.08 -13.94
C LEU A 96 -6.96 12.23 -13.27
N LEU A 97 -7.00 12.50 -11.96
CA LEU A 97 -8.25 12.74 -11.26
C LEU A 97 -8.98 13.99 -11.78
N ILE A 98 -8.27 15.09 -12.05
CA ILE A 98 -8.87 16.28 -12.67
C ILE A 98 -9.46 15.94 -14.05
N TYR A 99 -8.75 15.14 -14.83
CA TYR A 99 -9.25 14.71 -16.14
C TYR A 99 -10.49 13.83 -16.04
N VAL A 100 -10.51 12.91 -15.08
CA VAL A 100 -11.65 12.02 -14.81
C VAL A 100 -12.81 12.79 -14.20
N SER A 101 -12.56 13.79 -13.34
CA SER A 101 -13.60 14.61 -12.69
C SER A 101 -14.44 15.41 -13.66
N ALA A 102 -13.87 15.79 -14.79
CA ALA A 102 -14.65 16.43 -15.87
C ALA A 102 -15.78 15.53 -16.41
N LYS A 103 -15.71 14.21 -16.15
CA LYS A 103 -16.69 13.20 -16.59
C LYS A 103 -17.57 12.66 -15.45
N VAL A 104 -17.30 13.01 -14.20
CA VAL A 104 -17.93 12.45 -12.99
C VAL A 104 -18.32 13.57 -12.02
N ASN A 105 -19.40 13.37 -11.24
CA ASN A 105 -19.88 14.36 -10.26
C ASN A 105 -18.82 14.68 -9.19
N SER A 106 -18.68 15.98 -8.85
CA SER A 106 -17.71 16.49 -7.87
C SER A 106 -17.82 15.83 -6.48
N HIS A 107 -19.05 15.50 -6.03
CA HIS A 107 -19.25 14.81 -4.73
C HIS A 107 -18.64 13.42 -4.66
N ALA A 108 -18.59 12.72 -5.78
CA ALA A 108 -17.96 11.39 -5.82
C ALA A 108 -16.43 11.48 -5.68
N LEU A 109 -15.82 12.55 -6.16
CA LEU A 109 -14.38 12.83 -5.99
C LEU A 109 -14.01 13.15 -4.55
N GLU A 110 -14.79 13.95 -3.87
CA GLU A 110 -14.55 14.30 -2.46
C GLU A 110 -14.55 13.04 -1.58
N SER A 111 -15.47 12.10 -1.82
CA SER A 111 -15.53 10.84 -1.07
C SER A 111 -14.33 9.95 -1.28
N ILE A 112 -13.68 9.99 -2.46
CA ILE A 112 -12.47 9.24 -2.77
C ILE A 112 -11.25 9.91 -2.14
N LEU A 113 -11.14 11.23 -2.25
CA LEU A 113 -9.96 11.97 -1.77
C LEU A 113 -9.84 11.97 -0.24
N PHE A 114 -10.98 12.12 0.45
CA PHE A 114 -10.99 12.23 1.91
C PHE A 114 -11.45 10.96 2.61
N GLY A 115 -11.93 9.97 1.86
CA GLY A 115 -12.59 8.79 2.41
C GLY A 115 -13.89 9.18 3.14
N SER A 116 -14.79 8.26 3.26
CA SER A 116 -16.01 8.46 4.07
C SER A 116 -16.28 7.22 4.89
N ILE A 117 -16.16 7.35 6.20
CA ILE A 117 -16.53 6.27 7.14
C ILE A 117 -18.03 5.94 7.05
N LEU A 118 -18.83 6.89 6.53
CA LEU A 118 -20.29 6.74 6.40
C LEU A 118 -20.71 5.99 5.13
N THR A 119 -19.85 5.93 4.12
CA THR A 119 -20.14 5.27 2.83
C THR A 119 -19.59 3.85 2.71
N VAL A 120 -19.10 3.26 3.82
CA VAL A 120 -18.58 1.90 3.84
C VAL A 120 -19.70 0.90 3.54
N ASN A 121 -19.60 0.22 2.42
CA ASN A 121 -20.50 -0.84 2.00
C ASN A 121 -20.14 -2.20 2.64
N ASP A 122 -21.08 -3.12 2.66
CA ASP A 122 -20.84 -4.50 3.16
C ASP A 122 -19.72 -5.19 2.37
N THR A 123 -19.58 -4.88 1.08
CA THR A 123 -18.50 -5.38 0.21
C THR A 123 -17.13 -4.92 0.70
N ASP A 124 -17.00 -3.66 1.11
CA ASP A 124 -15.74 -3.10 1.64
C ASP A 124 -15.33 -3.80 2.93
N ILE A 125 -16.30 -4.06 3.82
CA ILE A 125 -16.07 -4.79 5.07
C ILE A 125 -15.59 -6.21 4.77
N TYR A 126 -16.21 -6.88 3.80
CA TYR A 126 -15.81 -8.23 3.40
C TYR A 126 -14.39 -8.26 2.84
N ILE A 127 -14.04 -7.37 1.92
CA ILE A 127 -12.70 -7.24 1.36
C ILE A 127 -11.67 -6.98 2.46
N LEU A 128 -12.00 -6.10 3.41
CA LEU A 128 -11.14 -5.76 4.54
C LEU A 128 -10.91 -6.96 5.47
N VAL A 129 -11.97 -7.71 5.82
CA VAL A 129 -11.85 -8.90 6.66
C VAL A 129 -11.03 -9.98 5.96
N VAL A 130 -11.28 -10.23 4.68
CA VAL A 130 -10.54 -11.22 3.89
C VAL A 130 -9.07 -10.82 3.78
N SER A 131 -8.78 -9.55 3.48
CA SER A 131 -7.39 -9.05 3.40
C SER A 131 -6.69 -9.15 4.75
N ALA A 132 -7.35 -8.81 5.85
CA ALA A 132 -6.81 -8.92 7.20
C ALA A 132 -6.46 -10.36 7.59
N ILE A 133 -7.32 -11.33 7.22
CA ILE A 133 -7.08 -12.76 7.46
C ILE A 133 -5.89 -13.25 6.63
N ILE A 134 -5.82 -12.92 5.33
CA ILE A 134 -4.73 -13.30 4.44
C ILE A 134 -3.40 -12.74 4.97
N ILE A 135 -3.39 -11.46 5.34
CA ILE A 135 -2.21 -10.78 5.84
C ILE A 135 -1.77 -11.39 7.18
N GLY A 136 -2.69 -11.63 8.10
CA GLY A 136 -2.40 -12.29 9.37
C GLY A 136 -1.78 -13.67 9.16
N PHE A 137 -2.34 -14.45 8.24
CA PHE A 137 -1.84 -15.79 7.90
C PHE A 137 -0.42 -15.75 7.29
N VAL A 138 -0.11 -14.72 6.51
CA VAL A 138 1.24 -14.54 5.94
C VAL A 138 2.18 -13.90 6.97
N LEU A 139 1.71 -12.90 7.72
CA LEU A 139 2.54 -12.14 8.64
C LEU A 139 3.07 -13.00 9.79
N VAL A 140 2.19 -13.78 10.44
CA VAL A 140 2.55 -14.56 11.64
C VAL A 140 3.76 -15.49 11.42
N PRO A 141 3.81 -16.35 10.38
CA PRO A 141 4.96 -17.24 10.16
C PRO A 141 6.23 -16.51 9.70
N TYR A 142 6.07 -15.37 9.01
CA TYR A 142 7.22 -14.62 8.50
C TYR A 142 7.70 -13.50 9.43
N LEU A 143 6.96 -13.15 10.49
CA LEU A 143 7.26 -12.03 11.37
C LEU A 143 8.68 -12.12 11.97
N ASN A 144 9.06 -13.26 12.50
CA ASN A 144 10.40 -13.47 13.08
C ASN A 144 11.52 -13.34 12.02
N ARG A 145 11.26 -13.84 10.81
CA ARG A 145 12.21 -13.73 9.68
C ARG A 145 12.33 -12.29 9.18
N MET A 146 11.20 -11.57 9.14
CA MET A 146 11.15 -10.16 8.77
C MET A 146 11.87 -9.29 9.79
N LEU A 147 11.65 -9.50 11.08
CA LEU A 147 12.37 -8.81 12.15
C LEU A 147 13.87 -9.07 12.06
N LEU A 148 14.28 -10.32 11.93
CA LEU A 148 15.68 -10.69 11.79
C LEU A 148 16.34 -10.02 10.57
N ALA A 149 15.65 -10.03 9.41
CA ALA A 149 16.14 -9.41 8.20
C ALA A 149 16.20 -7.87 8.30
N SER A 150 15.33 -7.25 9.14
CA SER A 150 15.32 -5.81 9.34
C SER A 150 16.42 -5.33 10.27
N PHE A 151 16.69 -6.05 11.36
CA PHE A 151 17.71 -5.67 12.33
C PHE A 151 19.13 -6.09 11.93
N ASN A 152 19.27 -7.30 11.38
CA ASN A 152 20.59 -7.82 10.99
C ASN A 152 20.50 -8.67 9.72
N PRO A 153 20.59 -8.04 8.52
CA PRO A 153 20.51 -8.75 7.24
C PRO A 153 21.59 -9.83 7.08
N ASN A 154 22.81 -9.60 7.60
CA ASN A 154 23.91 -10.55 7.50
C ASN A 154 23.61 -11.81 8.31
N LEU A 155 23.09 -11.67 9.51
CA LEU A 155 22.68 -12.80 10.35
C LEU A 155 21.51 -13.57 9.72
N ALA A 156 20.60 -12.88 9.09
CA ALA A 156 19.48 -13.49 8.36
C ALA A 156 19.98 -14.38 7.21
N ILE A 157 20.95 -13.89 6.43
CA ILE A 157 21.57 -14.66 5.33
C ILE A 157 22.25 -15.92 5.87
N VAL A 158 23.02 -15.81 6.96
CA VAL A 158 23.71 -16.97 7.59
C VAL A 158 22.70 -18.02 8.07
N ARG A 159 21.51 -17.60 8.51
CA ARG A 159 20.40 -18.49 8.89
C ARG A 159 19.57 -19.00 7.69
N GLY A 160 20.03 -18.82 6.47
CA GLY A 160 19.34 -19.28 5.25
C GLY A 160 18.09 -18.50 4.88
N VAL A 161 17.90 -17.31 5.45
CA VAL A 161 16.74 -16.45 5.12
C VAL A 161 17.04 -15.66 3.84
N ASN A 162 16.19 -15.81 2.84
CA ASN A 162 16.30 -15.02 1.63
C ASN A 162 15.78 -13.59 1.89
N VAL A 163 16.71 -12.68 2.23
CA VAL A 163 16.40 -11.29 2.60
C VAL A 163 15.63 -10.57 1.50
N LYS A 164 15.98 -10.79 0.22
CA LYS A 164 15.28 -10.16 -0.91
C LYS A 164 13.82 -10.59 -0.98
N LEU A 165 13.54 -11.88 -0.84
CA LEU A 165 12.18 -12.41 -0.85
C LEU A 165 11.36 -11.83 0.32
N ILE A 166 11.96 -11.77 1.51
CA ILE A 166 11.33 -11.17 2.69
C ILE A 166 10.99 -9.69 2.47
N GLU A 167 11.86 -8.93 1.79
CA GLU A 167 11.58 -7.54 1.45
C GLU A 167 10.39 -7.39 0.50
N TYR A 168 10.31 -8.24 -0.53
CA TYR A 168 9.16 -8.21 -1.44
C TYR A 168 7.85 -8.58 -0.74
N ILE A 169 7.85 -9.62 0.12
CA ILE A 169 6.67 -9.99 0.92
C ILE A 169 6.26 -8.83 1.81
N PHE A 170 7.21 -8.18 2.50
CA PHE A 170 6.95 -7.03 3.36
C PHE A 170 6.29 -5.88 2.59
N ILE A 171 6.83 -5.51 1.43
CA ILE A 171 6.29 -4.44 0.58
C ILE A 171 4.84 -4.76 0.15
N ILE A 172 4.59 -5.99 -0.29
CA ILE A 172 3.23 -6.40 -0.71
C ILE A 172 2.26 -6.31 0.48
N ILE A 173 2.65 -6.80 1.65
CA ILE A 173 1.81 -6.73 2.86
C ILE A 173 1.49 -5.27 3.20
N VAL A 174 2.51 -4.40 3.26
CA VAL A 174 2.28 -2.99 3.60
C VAL A 174 1.41 -2.32 2.55
N THR A 175 1.64 -2.59 1.26
CA THR A 175 0.86 -2.01 0.17
C THR A 175 -0.62 -2.43 0.20
N VAL A 176 -0.92 -3.68 0.58
CA VAL A 176 -2.31 -4.17 0.63
C VAL A 176 -3.06 -3.64 1.86
N ILE A 177 -2.34 -3.34 2.95
CA ILE A 177 -2.95 -2.81 4.19
C ILE A 177 -3.20 -1.30 4.11
N THR A 178 -2.34 -0.57 3.39
CA THR A 178 -2.44 0.87 3.23
C THR A 178 -3.55 1.25 2.27
#